data_74d11684fb7116ac9c1112187d3d8947
#
_entry.id   74d11684fb7116ac9c1112187d3d8947
#
_cell.length_a   1.000
_cell.length_b   1.000
_cell.length_c   1.000
_cell.angle_alpha   90.00
_cell.angle_beta   90.00
_cell.angle_gamma   90.00
#
_symmetry.space_group_name_H-M   'P 1'
#
loop_
_entity.id
_entity.type
_entity.pdbx_description
1 polymer ?
#
loop_
_entity_poly.entity_id
_entity_poly.type
_entity_poly.pdbx_seq_one_letter_code
_entity_poly.pdbx_strand_id
1 'polypeptide(L)'
;NTIVKKKIVSVTSKIIYVLRRLYTNGECSTDGLFHGITDRSERVAVFLAILELTKSGRILLNDDNSIITFNKNYSETASELSEGKENEAPSYA
;
A
#
# COMPACT_ATOMS: atom_id res chain seq x y z
N ASN A 1 28.32 -18.46 3.05
CA ASN A 1 28.00 -18.32 3.34
C ASN A 1 27.25 -18.50 3.42
N THR A 2 27.40 -18.99 3.40
CA THR A 2 26.64 -19.23 3.78
C THR A 2 25.80 -18.42 4.11
N ILE A 3 26.07 -17.68 4.00
CA ILE A 3 25.19 -16.69 4.22
C ILE A 3 24.25 -16.59 3.17
N VAL A 4 23.05 -16.78 3.53
CA VAL A 4 22.02 -16.64 2.60
C VAL A 4 21.64 -15.23 2.56
N LYS A 5 21.76 -14.63 1.46
CA LYS A 5 21.28 -13.31 1.30
C LYS A 5 19.85 -13.39 1.03
N LYS A 6 19.07 -13.19 2.03
CA LYS A 6 17.65 -13.13 1.82
C LYS A 6 17.32 -11.85 1.14
N LYS A 7 16.49 -11.96 0.14
CA LYS A 7 16.00 -10.78 -0.51
C LYS A 7 15.07 -10.05 0.44
N ILE A 8 15.35 -8.81 0.71
CA ILE A 8 14.50 -7.99 1.54
C ILE A 8 13.68 -7.12 0.62
N VAL A 9 12.37 -7.29 0.66
CA VAL A 9 11.51 -6.56 -0.23
C VAL A 9 10.81 -5.49 0.58
N SER A 10 10.95 -4.25 0.15
CA SER A 10 10.41 -3.12 0.86
C SER A 10 8.91 -3.00 0.63
N VAL A 11 8.15 -2.94 1.71
CA VAL A 11 6.72 -2.71 1.61
C VAL A 11 6.46 -1.33 1.02
N THR A 12 7.30 -0.35 1.36
CA THR A 12 7.15 0.99 0.81
C THR A 12 7.25 0.99 -0.70
N SER A 13 8.20 0.23 -1.26
CA SER A 13 8.30 0.19 -2.71
C SER A 13 7.09 -0.47 -3.33
N LYS A 14 6.48 -1.42 -2.64
CA LYS A 14 5.27 -2.04 -3.15
C LYS A 14 4.06 -1.14 -3.02
N ILE A 15 4.04 -0.27 -2.01
CA ILE A 15 3.00 0.74 -1.92
C ILE A 15 3.06 1.63 -3.16
N ILE A 16 4.25 2.06 -3.55
CA ILE A 16 4.41 2.87 -4.75
C ILE A 16 3.97 2.09 -5.99
N TYR A 17 4.31 0.82 -6.05
CA TYR A 17 3.91 -0.05 -7.15
C TYR A 17 2.38 -0.08 -7.30
N VAL A 18 1.67 -0.29 -6.19
CA VAL A 18 0.22 -0.35 -6.22
C VAL A 18 -0.35 1.00 -6.64
N LEU A 19 0.17 2.08 -6.07
CA LEU A 19 -0.34 3.41 -6.40
C LEU A 19 -0.12 3.74 -7.86
N ARG A 20 1.02 3.37 -8.42
CA ARG A 20 1.28 3.62 -9.82
C ARG A 20 0.30 2.88 -10.73
N ARG A 21 -0.01 1.64 -10.38
CA ARG A 21 -0.99 0.90 -11.16
C ARG A 21 -2.34 1.58 -11.12
N LEU A 22 -2.70 2.07 -9.95
CA LEU A 22 -3.99 2.77 -9.83
C LEU A 22 -4.00 4.08 -10.58
N TYR A 23 -2.91 4.85 -10.51
CA TYR A 23 -2.85 6.11 -11.24
C TYR A 23 -2.96 5.89 -12.73
N THR A 24 -2.37 4.83 -13.22
CA THR A 24 -2.37 4.58 -14.66
C THR A 24 -3.75 4.15 -15.14
N ASN A 25 -4.44 3.31 -14.39
CA ASN A 25 -5.66 2.68 -14.87
C ASN A 25 -6.92 3.12 -14.15
N GLY A 26 -6.81 3.85 -13.06
CA GLY A 26 -7.97 4.26 -12.29
C GLY A 26 -8.45 3.18 -11.32
N GLU A 27 -8.22 1.94 -11.65
CA GLU A 27 -8.54 0.81 -10.78
C GLU A 27 -7.64 -0.32 -11.22
N CYS A 28 -7.51 -1.32 -10.38
CA CYS A 28 -6.76 -2.50 -10.79
C CYS A 28 -7.30 -3.71 -10.04
N SER A 29 -7.12 -4.88 -10.66
CA SER A 29 -7.54 -6.10 -10.00
C SER A 29 -6.45 -6.54 -9.04
N THR A 30 -6.88 -7.16 -7.94
CA THR A 30 -5.90 -7.71 -7.01
C THR A 30 -5.09 -8.80 -7.67
N ASP A 31 -5.73 -9.63 -8.50
CA ASP A 31 -5.00 -10.65 -9.23
C ASP A 31 -3.96 -10.04 -10.14
N GLY A 32 -4.29 -8.92 -10.76
CA GLY A 32 -3.35 -8.25 -11.65
C GLY A 32 -2.11 -7.76 -10.92
N LEU A 33 -2.28 -7.33 -9.67
CA LEU A 33 -1.14 -6.88 -8.90
C LEU A 33 -0.17 -8.01 -8.57
N PHE A 34 -0.69 -9.23 -8.42
CA PHE A 34 0.15 -10.37 -8.11
C PHE A 34 0.61 -11.12 -9.35
N HIS A 35 0.08 -10.78 -10.51
CA HIS A 35 0.41 -11.49 -11.74
C HIS A 35 1.89 -11.36 -12.04
N GLY A 36 2.51 -12.49 -12.31
CA GLY A 36 3.93 -12.49 -12.65
C GLY A 36 4.86 -12.44 -11.47
N ILE A 37 4.35 -12.23 -10.28
CA ILE A 37 5.19 -12.20 -9.10
C ILE A 37 5.22 -13.60 -8.51
N THR A 38 6.37 -14.26 -8.64
CA THR A 38 6.49 -15.63 -8.16
C THR A 38 7.22 -15.69 -6.83
N ASP A 39 7.98 -14.67 -6.51
CA ASP A 39 8.74 -14.67 -5.28
C ASP A 39 7.81 -14.44 -4.10
N ARG A 40 7.89 -15.32 -3.13
CA ARG A 40 6.97 -15.25 -1.99
C ARG A 40 7.14 -13.96 -1.21
N SER A 41 8.39 -13.51 -1.03
CA SER A 41 8.63 -12.29 -0.28
C SER A 41 8.00 -11.09 -0.97
N GLU A 42 8.05 -11.06 -2.30
CA GLU A 42 7.43 -9.98 -3.03
C GLU A 42 5.92 -10.03 -2.93
N ARG A 43 5.35 -11.25 -2.97
CA ARG A 43 3.91 -11.39 -2.85
C ARG A 43 3.44 -10.92 -1.48
N VAL A 44 4.18 -11.27 -0.44
CA VAL A 44 3.85 -10.82 0.90
C VAL A 44 3.95 -9.30 0.99
N ALA A 45 4.98 -8.73 0.40
CA ALA A 45 5.14 -7.27 0.44
C ALA A 45 4.01 -6.55 -0.28
N VAL A 46 3.55 -7.09 -1.40
CA VAL A 46 2.42 -6.50 -2.11
C VAL A 46 1.16 -6.59 -1.25
N PHE A 47 0.95 -7.74 -0.62
CA PHE A 47 -0.21 -7.92 0.24
C PHE A 47 -0.19 -6.92 1.39
N LEU A 48 0.97 -6.76 2.03
CA LEU A 48 1.09 -5.82 3.12
C LEU A 48 0.90 -4.38 2.65
N ALA A 49 1.36 -4.08 1.44
CA ALA A 49 1.16 -2.75 0.88
C ALA A 49 -0.33 -2.47 0.68
N ILE A 50 -1.07 -3.45 0.18
CA ILE A 50 -2.51 -3.29 -0.02
C ILE A 50 -3.19 -3.08 1.33
N LEU A 51 -2.79 -3.86 2.33
CA LEU A 51 -3.38 -3.70 3.66
C LEU A 51 -3.10 -2.32 4.23
N GLU A 52 -1.87 -1.86 4.07
CA GLU A 52 -1.51 -0.57 4.61
C GLU A 52 -2.29 0.56 3.94
N LEU A 53 -2.42 0.48 2.62
CA LEU A 53 -3.17 1.49 1.90
C LEU A 53 -4.65 1.47 2.23
N THR A 54 -5.20 0.28 2.42
CA THR A 54 -6.59 0.13 2.82
C THR A 54 -6.80 0.69 4.21
N LYS A 55 -5.87 0.36 5.12
CA LYS A 55 -5.99 0.80 6.50
C LYS A 55 -5.89 2.31 6.60
N SER A 56 -5.05 2.92 5.77
CA SER A 56 -4.91 4.37 5.81
C SER A 56 -6.03 5.09 5.07
N GLY A 57 -6.90 4.35 4.41
CA GLY A 57 -8.04 4.95 3.73
C GLY A 57 -7.76 5.46 2.35
N ARG A 58 -6.58 5.21 1.81
CA ARG A 58 -6.24 5.70 0.47
C ARG A 58 -6.90 4.91 -0.64
N ILE A 59 -7.11 3.63 -0.42
CA ILE A 59 -7.71 2.78 -1.43
C ILE A 59 -8.88 2.03 -0.81
N LEU A 60 -9.75 1.56 -1.68
CA LEU A 60 -10.90 0.76 -1.28
C LEU A 60 -10.88 -0.55 -2.06
N LEU A 61 -11.35 -1.59 -1.40
CA LEU A 61 -11.54 -2.88 -2.03
C LEU A 61 -13.03 -3.10 -2.20
N ASN A 62 -13.42 -3.73 -3.29
CA ASN A 62 -14.82 -4.05 -3.48
C ASN A 62 -15.19 -5.24 -2.59
N ASP A 63 -16.46 -5.67 -2.67
CA ASP A 63 -16.99 -6.64 -1.72
C ASP A 63 -16.21 -7.94 -1.69
N ASP A 64 -15.77 -8.43 -2.84
CA ASP A 64 -15.03 -9.69 -2.87
C ASP A 64 -13.54 -9.49 -2.96
N ASN A 65 -13.08 -8.25 -2.74
CA ASN A 65 -11.65 -7.93 -2.71
C ASN A 65 -10.94 -8.19 -4.03
N SER A 66 -11.67 -8.15 -5.13
CA SER A 66 -11.06 -8.43 -6.43
C SER A 66 -10.64 -7.17 -7.16
N ILE A 67 -11.17 -6.02 -6.79
CA ILE A 67 -10.89 -4.76 -7.47
C ILE A 67 -10.49 -3.71 -6.45
N ILE A 68 -9.45 -2.97 -6.76
CA ILE A 68 -8.95 -1.90 -5.92
C ILE A 68 -9.17 -0.59 -6.64
N THR A 69 -9.68 0.39 -5.93
CA THR A 69 -9.87 1.73 -6.48
C THR A 69 -9.36 2.75 -5.48
N PHE A 70 -9.10 3.95 -5.96
CA PHE A 70 -8.79 5.04 -5.04
C PHE A 70 -10.02 5.39 -4.24
N ASN A 71 -9.81 5.78 -3.01
CA ASN A 71 -10.90 6.29 -2.19
C ASN A 71 -11.10 7.76 -2.52
N LYS A 72 -12.20 8.07 -3.19
CA LYS A 72 -12.46 9.43 -3.61
C LYS A 72 -12.66 10.37 -2.43
N ASN A 73 -12.97 9.81 -1.28
CA ASN A 73 -13.18 10.62 -0.10
C ASN A 73 -11.91 10.84 0.70
N TYR A 74 -10.81 10.22 0.27
CA TYR A 74 -9.55 10.43 0.95
C TYR A 74 -9.11 11.87 0.72
N SER A 75 -8.73 12.54 1.79
CA SER A 75 -8.33 13.92 1.70
C SER A 75 -6.92 14.05 2.23
N GLU A 76 -6.03 14.59 1.41
CA GLU A 76 -4.67 14.83 1.87
C GLU A 76 -4.66 15.83 3.00
N THR A 77 -5.56 16.79 2.94
CA THR A 77 -5.66 17.77 4.00
C THR A 77 -5.97 17.08 5.32
N ALA A 78 -6.92 16.18 5.30
CA ALA A 78 -7.27 15.45 6.50
C ALA A 78 -6.10 14.61 6.96
N SER A 79 -5.40 13.99 6.02
CA SER A 79 -4.24 13.21 6.34
C SER A 79 -3.16 14.06 6.96
N GLU A 80 -2.93 15.22 6.41
CA GLU A 80 -1.92 16.12 6.93
C GLU A 80 -2.29 16.56 8.32
N LEU A 81 -3.53 16.85 8.56
CA LEU A 81 -3.96 17.26 9.89
C LEU A 81 -3.74 16.13 10.89
N SER A 82 -4.04 14.92 10.49
CA SER A 82 -3.80 13.80 11.38
C SER A 82 -2.33 13.64 11.69
N GLU A 83 -1.51 13.77 10.67
CA GLU A 83 -0.08 13.66 10.88
C GLU A 83 0.42 14.80 11.72
N GLY A 84 -0.10 15.99 11.50
CA GLY A 84 0.29 17.12 12.27
C GLY A 84 -0.03 16.92 13.73
N LYS A 85 -1.18 16.37 14.01
CA LYS A 85 -1.53 16.12 15.39
C LYS A 85 -0.60 15.10 16.02
N GLU A 86 -0.26 14.08 15.28
CA GLU A 86 0.66 13.09 15.78
C GLU A 86 2.01 13.70 16.08
N ASN A 87 2.45 14.57 15.20
CA ASN A 87 3.73 15.21 15.41
C ASN A 87 3.68 16.13 16.59
N GLU A 88 2.60 16.82 16.75
CA GLU A 88 2.47 17.74 17.86
C GLU A 88 2.40 17.02 19.17
N ALA A 89 1.64 15.94 19.20
CA ALA A 89 1.46 15.24 20.43
C ALA A 89 2.77 14.83 21.05
N PRO A 90 3.59 14.18 20.29
CA PRO A 90 4.84 13.76 20.88
C PRO A 90 5.70 14.93 21.15
N SER A 91 5.58 15.79 20.29
CA SER A 91 6.53 16.82 20.43
C SER A 91 6.40 17.38 21.75
N TYR A 92 5.60 17.05 22.15
CA TYR A 92 5.50 17.29 23.03
C TYR A 92 6.00 16.98 23.93
N ALA A 93 5.97 16.63 23.56
CA ALA A 93 6.25 16.80 24.48
C ALA A 93 6.75 17.62 24.35
#